data_68328e1225c6dd581a906c067874551f
#
_entry.id   68328e1225c6dd581a906c067874551f
#
_cell.length_a   1.000
_cell.length_b   1.000
_cell.length_c   1.000
_cell.angle_alpha   90.00
_cell.angle_beta   90.00
_cell.angle_gamma   90.00
#
_symmetry.space_group_name_H-M   'P 1'
#
loop_
_entity.id
_entity.type
_entity.pdbx_description
1 polymer ?
#
loop_
_entity_poly.entity_id
_entity_poly.type
_entity_poly.pdbx_seq_one_letter_code
_entity_poly.pdbx_strand_id
1 'polypeptide(L)'
;GRAKDAAFSMAISDYANRLSGEGVSLSEHRNRTDPETYLSSIVSKAGEDNVIVLEEKGENLDSMEYSEKMKKWRLSSNDVHLVVGPPGGFGDYSKGMSSLSLGLITLPHELAAVVLLEQLYRASTIIKGLPYHRA
;
A
#
# COMPACT_ATOMS: atom_id res chain seq x y z
N GLY A 1 5.68 3.68 -10.11
CA GLY A 1 6.41 3.27 -11.29
C GLY A 1 6.67 1.79 -11.34
N ARG A 2 7.25 1.39 -12.41
CA ARG A 2 7.67 0.01 -12.59
C ARG A 2 8.95 -0.23 -11.79
N ALA A 3 9.04 -1.35 -11.08
CA ALA A 3 10.26 -1.69 -10.35
C ALA A 3 11.41 -1.88 -11.35
N LYS A 4 12.49 -1.13 -11.14
CA LYS A 4 13.67 -1.17 -12.04
C LYS A 4 14.65 -2.26 -11.65
N ASP A 5 14.67 -2.61 -10.38
CA ASP A 5 15.55 -3.64 -9.85
C ASP A 5 14.84 -4.99 -9.87
N ALA A 6 15.48 -6.02 -10.43
CA ALA A 6 14.89 -7.35 -10.52
C ALA A 6 14.56 -7.95 -9.15
N ALA A 7 15.38 -7.68 -8.13
CA ALA A 7 15.13 -8.17 -6.78
C ALA A 7 13.87 -7.55 -6.18
N PHE A 8 13.67 -6.24 -6.36
CA PHE A 8 12.44 -5.59 -5.90
C PHE A 8 11.23 -6.08 -6.65
N SER A 9 11.33 -6.25 -7.97
CA SER A 9 10.26 -6.78 -8.80
C SER A 9 9.82 -8.16 -8.35
N MET A 10 10.78 -9.04 -8.06
CA MET A 10 10.49 -10.39 -7.56
C MET A 10 9.83 -10.35 -6.18
N ALA A 11 10.34 -9.52 -5.28
CA ALA A 11 9.76 -9.36 -3.94
C ALA A 11 8.33 -8.83 -3.99
N ILE A 12 8.08 -7.83 -4.83
CA ILE A 12 6.74 -7.26 -5.01
C ILE A 12 5.78 -8.35 -5.52
N SER A 13 6.17 -9.10 -6.54
CA SER A 13 5.35 -10.17 -7.09
C SER A 13 5.07 -11.27 -6.06
N ASP A 14 6.08 -11.67 -5.31
CA ASP A 14 5.95 -12.74 -4.32
C ASP A 14 4.96 -12.35 -3.22
N TYR A 15 5.14 -11.17 -2.61
CA TYR A 15 4.22 -10.72 -1.57
C TYR A 15 2.82 -10.42 -2.11
N ALA A 16 2.72 -9.85 -3.30
CA ALA A 16 1.41 -9.59 -3.91
C ALA A 16 0.65 -10.89 -4.14
N ASN A 17 1.33 -11.93 -4.59
CA ASN A 17 0.72 -13.25 -4.78
C ASN A 17 0.24 -13.85 -3.45
N ARG A 18 1.01 -13.69 -2.38
CA ARG A 18 0.63 -14.18 -1.05
C ARG A 18 -0.60 -13.44 -0.50
N LEU A 19 -0.83 -12.22 -0.95
CA LEU A 19 -1.96 -11.38 -0.52
C LEU A 19 -3.19 -11.53 -1.40
N SER A 20 -3.15 -12.37 -2.42
CA SER A 20 -4.28 -12.61 -3.30
C SER A 20 -5.50 -13.07 -2.49
N GLY A 21 -6.64 -12.43 -2.71
CA GLY A 21 -7.88 -12.75 -2.01
C GLY A 21 -8.04 -12.11 -0.64
N GLU A 22 -7.09 -11.28 -0.19
CA GLU A 22 -7.16 -10.66 1.14
C GLU A 22 -7.90 -9.30 1.17
N GLY A 23 -8.49 -8.89 0.06
CA GLY A 23 -9.30 -7.67 0.00
C GLY A 23 -8.49 -6.39 -0.16
N VAL A 24 -7.21 -6.51 -0.47
CA VAL A 24 -6.32 -5.36 -0.70
C VAL A 24 -5.60 -5.51 -2.02
N SER A 25 -5.31 -4.39 -2.66
CA SER A 25 -4.46 -4.34 -3.84
C SER A 25 -3.49 -3.18 -3.73
N LEU A 26 -2.34 -3.32 -4.37
CA LEU A 26 -1.31 -2.29 -4.41
C LEU A 26 -1.14 -1.80 -5.84
N SER A 27 -1.07 -0.49 -6.00
CA SER A 27 -0.73 0.14 -7.28
C SER A 27 0.46 1.06 -7.08
N GLU A 28 1.41 1.00 -8.02
CA GLU A 28 2.56 1.88 -8.05
C GLU A 28 2.45 2.85 -9.20
N HIS A 29 2.74 4.13 -8.94
CA HIS A 29 2.77 5.14 -9.98
C HIS A 29 3.86 4.83 -11.01
N ARG A 30 3.52 4.93 -12.29
CA ARG A 30 4.47 4.75 -13.40
C ARG A 30 5.02 6.10 -13.85
N ASN A 31 6.33 6.15 -14.13
CA ASN A 31 7.03 7.37 -14.47
C ASN A 31 6.48 8.14 -15.69
N ARG A 32 5.77 7.45 -16.59
CA ARG A 32 5.24 8.05 -17.81
C ARG A 32 3.87 8.68 -17.65
N THR A 33 3.22 8.47 -16.51
CA THR A 33 1.88 8.97 -16.26
C THR A 33 1.97 10.12 -15.28
N ASP A 34 1.23 11.20 -15.54
CA ASP A 34 1.11 12.31 -14.61
C ASP A 34 0.54 11.78 -13.27
N PRO A 35 1.17 12.11 -12.13
CA PRO A 35 0.73 11.59 -10.82
C PRO A 35 -0.73 11.89 -10.51
N GLU A 36 -1.18 13.07 -10.83
CA GLU A 36 -2.58 13.49 -10.65
C GLU A 36 -3.55 12.62 -11.43
N THR A 37 -3.27 12.46 -12.72
CA THR A 37 -4.09 11.66 -13.63
C THR A 37 -4.12 10.21 -13.16
N TYR A 38 -2.99 9.71 -12.72
CA TYR A 38 -2.87 8.34 -12.20
C TYR A 38 -3.77 8.13 -10.99
N LEU A 39 -3.65 9.01 -9.99
CA LEU A 39 -4.45 8.91 -8.77
C LEU A 39 -5.94 9.08 -9.06
N SER A 40 -6.30 10.06 -9.88
CA SER A 40 -7.70 10.30 -10.29
C SER A 40 -8.31 9.09 -10.97
N SER A 41 -7.53 8.39 -11.79
CA SER A 41 -7.97 7.19 -12.47
C SER A 41 -8.32 6.07 -11.47
N ILE A 42 -7.50 5.90 -10.45
CA ILE A 42 -7.76 4.89 -9.40
C ILE A 42 -8.99 5.28 -8.57
N VAL A 43 -9.09 6.54 -8.17
CA VAL A 43 -10.22 7.04 -7.40
C VAL A 43 -11.53 6.90 -8.18
N SER A 44 -11.52 7.19 -9.48
CA SER A 44 -12.68 7.01 -10.34
C SER A 44 -13.21 5.60 -10.37
N LYS A 45 -12.30 4.62 -10.40
CA LYS A 45 -12.67 3.21 -10.50
C LYS A 45 -13.06 2.61 -9.15
N ALA A 46 -12.35 2.97 -8.10
CA ALA A 46 -12.48 2.33 -6.79
C ALA A 46 -13.38 3.08 -5.82
N GLY A 47 -13.51 4.39 -5.99
CA GLY A 47 -14.14 5.28 -5.03
C GLY A 47 -13.12 5.79 -4.02
N GLU A 48 -13.18 7.06 -3.66
CA GLU A 48 -12.19 7.71 -2.79
C GLU A 48 -12.07 7.02 -1.43
N ASP A 49 -13.18 6.55 -0.87
CA ASP A 49 -13.18 5.89 0.44
C ASP A 49 -12.43 4.56 0.45
N ASN A 50 -12.19 3.98 -0.73
CA ASN A 50 -11.50 2.70 -0.87
C ASN A 50 -10.04 2.86 -1.30
N VAL A 51 -9.52 4.10 -1.30
CA VAL A 51 -8.15 4.40 -1.72
C VAL A 51 -7.37 4.96 -0.54
N ILE A 52 -6.19 4.39 -0.29
CA ILE A 52 -5.25 4.84 0.74
C ILE A 52 -3.93 5.15 0.06
N VAL A 53 -3.45 6.36 0.27
CA VAL A 53 -2.20 6.83 -0.34
C VAL A 53 -1.05 6.65 0.63
N LEU A 54 0.08 6.16 0.15
CA LEU A 54 1.29 6.08 0.96
C LEU A 54 2.03 7.40 0.89
N GLU A 55 2.18 8.07 2.02
CA GLU A 55 2.79 9.39 2.14
C GLU A 55 3.62 9.50 3.41
N GLU A 56 4.68 10.32 3.39
CA GLU A 56 5.54 10.53 4.57
C GLU A 56 4.78 11.10 5.76
N LYS A 57 3.77 11.93 5.52
CA LYS A 57 2.95 12.56 6.55
C LYS A 57 1.67 11.79 6.85
N GLY A 58 1.53 10.59 6.33
CA GLY A 58 0.37 9.76 6.59
C GLY A 58 0.35 9.18 8.01
N GLU A 59 -0.70 8.42 8.30
CA GLU A 59 -0.84 7.74 9.58
C GLU A 59 0.25 6.69 9.77
N ASN A 60 0.93 6.71 10.91
CA ASN A 60 1.94 5.71 11.26
C ASN A 60 1.29 4.57 12.04
N LEU A 61 1.49 3.36 11.58
CA LEU A 61 0.95 2.16 12.21
C LEU A 61 2.08 1.22 12.59
N ASP A 62 1.96 0.57 13.75
CA ASP A 62 2.79 -0.58 14.04
C ASP A 62 2.18 -1.84 13.38
N SER A 63 2.88 -2.97 13.46
CA SER A 63 2.43 -4.20 12.79
C SER A 63 1.10 -4.71 13.32
N MET A 64 0.83 -4.56 14.60
CA MET A 64 -0.45 -4.97 15.18
C MET A 64 -1.59 -4.06 14.71
N GLU A 65 -1.33 -2.76 14.59
CA GLU A 65 -2.32 -1.82 14.04
C GLU A 65 -2.63 -2.11 12.58
N TYR A 66 -1.62 -2.53 11.78
CA TYR A 66 -1.86 -3.01 10.41
C TYR A 66 -2.83 -4.20 10.41
N SER A 67 -2.69 -5.13 11.36
CA SER A 67 -3.60 -6.27 11.43
C SER A 67 -5.03 -5.84 11.76
N GLU A 68 -5.21 -4.84 12.63
CA GLU A 68 -6.53 -4.30 12.95
C GLU A 68 -7.17 -3.60 11.76
N LYS A 69 -6.39 -2.81 11.01
CA LYS A 69 -6.86 -2.18 9.76
C LYS A 69 -7.27 -3.23 8.75
N MET A 70 -6.45 -4.26 8.57
CA MET A 70 -6.72 -5.31 7.59
C MET A 70 -7.99 -6.10 7.92
N LYS A 71 -8.28 -6.33 9.19
CA LYS A 71 -9.54 -6.94 9.61
C LYS A 71 -10.73 -6.13 9.12
N LYS A 72 -10.68 -4.82 9.25
CA LYS A 72 -11.75 -3.92 8.77
C LYS A 72 -11.85 -3.96 7.26
N TRP A 73 -10.73 -3.95 6.55
CA TRP A 73 -10.73 -3.99 5.08
C TRP A 73 -11.33 -5.30 4.55
N ARG A 74 -11.05 -6.41 5.20
CA ARG A 74 -11.58 -7.72 4.80
C ARG A 74 -13.09 -7.82 4.97
N LEU A 75 -13.67 -7.04 5.88
CA LEU A 75 -15.11 -6.99 6.09
C LEU A 75 -15.83 -6.04 5.12
N SER A 76 -15.07 -5.21 4.41
CA SER A 76 -15.62 -4.30 3.42
C SER A 76 -16.12 -5.08 2.19
N SER A 77 -17.19 -4.60 1.57
CA SER A 77 -17.71 -5.19 0.34
C SER A 77 -16.85 -4.86 -0.88
N ASN A 78 -15.94 -3.88 -0.75
CA ASN A 78 -15.04 -3.45 -1.83
C ASN A 78 -13.59 -3.63 -1.41
N ASP A 79 -12.73 -3.95 -2.38
CA ASP A 79 -11.30 -4.02 -2.13
C ASP A 79 -10.74 -2.64 -1.79
N VAL A 80 -9.75 -2.62 -0.91
CA VAL A 80 -9.01 -1.41 -0.58
C VAL A 80 -7.79 -1.32 -1.49
N HIS A 81 -7.59 -0.16 -2.09
CA HIS A 81 -6.48 0.11 -3.01
C HIS A 81 -5.44 0.98 -2.31
N LEU A 82 -4.24 0.41 -2.14
CA LEU A 82 -3.10 1.12 -1.59
C LEU A 82 -2.26 1.63 -2.75
N VAL A 83 -1.92 2.91 -2.73
CA VAL A 83 -1.26 3.57 -3.86
C VAL A 83 0.07 4.14 -3.43
N VAL A 84 1.14 3.69 -4.08
CA VAL A 84 2.49 4.24 -3.88
C VAL A 84 2.75 5.26 -4.99
N GLY A 85 2.99 6.49 -4.60
CA GLY A 85 3.22 7.58 -5.53
C GLY A 85 4.69 7.76 -5.91
N PRO A 86 4.97 8.79 -6.70
CA PRO A 86 6.34 9.15 -7.05
C PRO A 86 7.08 9.70 -5.83
N PRO A 87 8.41 9.89 -5.91
CA PRO A 87 9.21 10.38 -4.77
C PRO A 87 8.70 11.66 -4.11
N GLY A 88 8.10 12.55 -4.87
CA GLY A 88 7.52 13.79 -4.34
C GLY A 88 6.09 13.67 -3.86
N GLY A 89 5.51 12.45 -3.88
CA GLY A 89 4.11 12.24 -3.53
C GLY A 89 3.14 12.79 -4.56
N PHE A 90 1.88 12.91 -4.17
CA PHE A 90 0.81 13.43 -5.05
C PHE A 90 0.50 14.91 -4.82
N GLY A 91 1.21 15.56 -3.90
CA GLY A 91 0.99 16.97 -3.57
C GLY A 91 -0.42 17.20 -3.04
N ASP A 92 -1.05 18.29 -3.49
CA ASP A 92 -2.39 18.66 -3.02
C ASP A 92 -3.50 17.70 -3.47
N TYR A 93 -3.22 16.84 -4.46
CA TYR A 93 -4.19 15.88 -4.98
C TYR A 93 -4.67 14.85 -3.98
N SER A 94 -3.77 14.45 -3.08
CA SER A 94 -4.09 13.49 -2.03
C SER A 94 -4.58 14.14 -0.74
N LYS A 95 -4.68 15.46 -0.71
CA LYS A 95 -5.11 16.20 0.47
C LYS A 95 -6.53 15.76 0.86
N GLY A 96 -6.69 15.41 2.13
CA GLY A 96 -7.98 14.94 2.64
C GLY A 96 -8.25 13.46 2.41
N MET A 97 -7.42 12.77 1.65
CA MET A 97 -7.54 11.32 1.46
C MET A 97 -6.91 10.56 2.63
N SER A 98 -7.38 9.34 2.84
CA SER A 98 -6.74 8.44 3.82
C SER A 98 -5.31 8.15 3.38
N SER A 99 -4.37 8.19 4.31
CA SER A 99 -2.96 7.99 4.00
C SER A 99 -2.26 7.20 5.09
N LEU A 100 -1.22 6.48 4.70
CA LEU A 100 -0.35 5.72 5.60
C LEU A 100 1.10 6.14 5.38
N SER A 101 1.89 6.12 6.46
CA SER A 101 3.32 6.36 6.40
C SER A 101 4.07 5.11 6.86
N LEU A 102 5.23 4.87 6.27
CA LEU A 102 6.13 3.78 6.68
C LEU A 102 7.16 4.24 7.71
N GLY A 103 7.00 5.43 8.27
CA GLY A 103 7.89 6.00 9.26
C GLY A 103 8.48 7.33 8.80
N LEU A 104 9.51 7.77 9.52
CA LEU A 104 10.12 9.09 9.30
C LEU A 104 11.22 9.09 8.23
N ILE A 105 11.60 7.92 7.74
CA ILE A 105 12.64 7.80 6.73
C ILE A 105 12.05 7.87 5.32
N THR A 106 12.84 8.37 4.38
CA THR A 106 12.47 8.39 2.97
C THR A 106 12.97 7.09 2.33
N LEU A 107 12.10 6.40 1.62
CA LEU A 107 12.43 5.16 0.93
C LEU A 107 12.24 5.35 -0.58
N PRO A 108 13.07 4.71 -1.42
CA PRO A 108 12.77 4.60 -2.84
C PRO A 108 11.39 3.96 -3.00
N HIS A 109 10.61 4.38 -4.01
CA HIS A 109 9.23 3.91 -4.14
C HIS A 109 9.12 2.39 -4.30
N GLU A 110 10.08 1.76 -4.95
CA GLU A 110 10.11 0.30 -5.11
C GLU A 110 10.30 -0.41 -3.77
N LEU A 111 11.21 0.09 -2.95
CA LEU A 111 11.42 -0.45 -1.60
C LEU A 111 10.21 -0.16 -0.70
N ALA A 112 9.62 1.01 -0.82
CA ALA A 112 8.40 1.35 -0.09
C ALA A 112 7.28 0.35 -0.41
N ALA A 113 7.12 -0.02 -1.69
CA ALA A 113 6.15 -1.02 -2.11
C ALA A 113 6.42 -2.37 -1.45
N VAL A 114 7.68 -2.81 -1.42
CA VAL A 114 8.07 -4.07 -0.77
C VAL A 114 7.76 -4.05 0.72
N VAL A 115 8.14 -2.97 1.41
CA VAL A 115 7.91 -2.82 2.85
C VAL A 115 6.41 -2.85 3.17
N LEU A 116 5.61 -2.13 2.39
CA LEU A 116 4.16 -2.10 2.59
C LEU A 116 3.56 -3.49 2.39
N LEU A 117 3.91 -4.18 1.31
CA LEU A 117 3.41 -5.53 1.04
C LEU A 117 3.83 -6.51 2.13
N GLU A 118 5.05 -6.40 2.64
CA GLU A 118 5.52 -7.24 3.73
C GLU A 118 4.66 -7.01 4.99
N GLN A 119 4.35 -5.76 5.33
CA GLN A 119 3.49 -5.46 6.48
C GLN A 119 2.07 -5.99 6.28
N LEU A 120 1.53 -5.90 5.09
CA LEU A 120 0.20 -6.45 4.78
C LEU A 120 0.19 -7.98 4.88
N TYR A 121 1.24 -8.63 4.38
CA TYR A 121 1.38 -10.07 4.53
C TYR A 121 1.50 -10.46 6.01
N ARG A 122 2.33 -9.73 6.78
CA ARG A 122 2.48 -9.92 8.22
C ARG A 122 1.13 -9.77 8.94
N ALA A 123 0.37 -8.74 8.60
CA ALA A 123 -0.98 -8.52 9.15
C ALA A 123 -1.89 -9.71 8.85
N SER A 124 -1.85 -10.24 7.63
CA SER A 124 -2.61 -11.42 7.25
C SER A 124 -2.24 -12.63 8.11
N THR A 125 -0.94 -12.85 8.37
CA THR A 125 -0.49 -13.97 9.20
C THR A 125 -0.91 -13.80 10.66
N ILE A 126 -0.90 -12.57 11.18
CA ILE A 126 -1.36 -12.28 12.55
C ILE A 126 -2.84 -12.63 12.68
N ILE A 127 -3.67 -12.21 11.72
CA ILE A 127 -5.10 -12.49 11.71
C ILE A 127 -5.36 -14.00 11.70
N LYS A 128 -4.58 -14.74 10.93
CA LYS A 128 -4.73 -16.21 10.78
C LYS A 128 -4.06 -17.00 11.89
N GLY A 129 -3.34 -16.35 12.79
CA GLY A 129 -2.61 -17.02 13.86
C GLY A 129 -1.39 -17.80 13.40
N LEU A 130 -0.81 -17.46 12.26
CA LEU A 130 0.38 -18.14 11.73
C LEU A 130 1.66 -17.62 12.38
N PRO A 131 2.71 -18.43 12.53
CA PRO A 131 3.93 -18.06 13.26
C PRO A 131 4.93 -17.28 12.41
N TYR A 132 4.50 -16.21 11.77
CA TYR A 132 5.36 -15.36 10.97
C TYR A 132 5.85 -14.14 11.76
N HIS A 133 4.93 -13.45 12.44
CA HIS A 133 5.22 -12.24 13.20
C HIS A 133 5.86 -12.58 14.54
N ARG A 134 6.93 -11.84 14.88
CA ARG A 134 7.56 -11.90 16.21
C ARG A 134 7.58 -10.48 16.77
N ALA A 135 6.93 -10.31 17.88
CA ALA A 135 6.90 -9.02 18.57
C ALA A 135 8.22 -8.73 19.27
#